data_138914d74fbb6bba8fab625e7e84d789
#
_entry.id   138914d74fbb6bba8fab625e7e84d789
#
_cell.length_a   1.000
_cell.length_b   1.000
_cell.length_c   1.000
_cell.angle_alpha   90.00
_cell.angle_beta   90.00
_cell.angle_gamma   90.00
#
_symmetry.space_group_name_H-M   'P 1'
#
loop_
_entity.id
_entity.type
_entity.pdbx_description
1 polymer ?
#
loop_
_entity_poly.entity_id
_entity_poly.type
_entity_poly.pdbx_seq_one_letter_code
_entity_poly.pdbx_strand_id
1 'polypeptide(L)'
;MEDGLSVVHLFAKQTPNLDREAVLAAVKTAEGADCQVITAAMLGHKCDVAFMALCADWRTLRTLQTGLADAGLDIADSYVSITEVSEYAKAMPEEMLRARLTPTIPPEGLNAFCFYPMSKKR
;
A
#
# COMPACT_ATOMS: atom_id res chain seq x y z
N MET A 1 -11.72 -14.84 -14.84
CA MET A 1 -10.88 -14.79 -13.64
C MET A 1 -10.98 -13.44 -13.01
N GLU A 2 -11.30 -13.41 -11.74
CA GLU A 2 -11.28 -12.14 -11.04
C GLU A 2 -9.83 -11.66 -10.90
N ASP A 3 -9.62 -10.42 -11.27
CA ASP A 3 -8.32 -9.81 -11.11
C ASP A 3 -8.10 -9.43 -9.65
N GLY A 4 -6.87 -9.53 -9.22
CA GLY A 4 -6.48 -9.02 -7.91
C GLY A 4 -6.46 -7.51 -7.88
N LEU A 5 -6.03 -6.96 -6.76
CA LEU A 5 -5.88 -5.53 -6.57
C LEU A 5 -4.49 -5.09 -6.95
N SER A 6 -4.37 -3.88 -7.45
CA SER A 6 -3.09 -3.21 -7.59
C SER A 6 -2.62 -2.75 -6.21
N VAL A 7 -1.34 -2.84 -5.97
CA VAL A 7 -0.72 -2.54 -4.68
C VAL A 7 0.47 -1.64 -4.88
N VAL A 8 0.59 -0.62 -4.04
CA VAL A 8 1.82 0.16 -3.96
C VAL A 8 2.26 0.27 -2.50
N HIS A 9 3.56 0.10 -2.29
CA HIS A 9 4.22 0.42 -1.04
C HIS A 9 5.09 1.63 -1.30
N LEU A 10 4.86 2.70 -0.56
CA LEU A 10 5.64 3.93 -0.66
C LEU A 10 6.36 4.17 0.66
N PHE A 11 7.66 4.40 0.59
CA PHE A 11 8.49 4.67 1.75
C PHE A 11 9.01 6.09 1.62
N ALA A 12 8.68 6.93 2.59
CA ALA A 12 8.91 8.36 2.49
C ALA A 12 9.63 8.95 3.69
N LYS A 13 10.33 10.05 3.43
CA LYS A 13 10.97 10.86 4.47
C LYS A 13 10.26 12.18 4.61
N GLN A 14 10.22 12.68 5.83
CA GLN A 14 9.74 14.02 6.10
C GLN A 14 10.71 15.06 5.53
N THR A 15 10.17 16.18 5.10
CA THR A 15 10.95 17.33 4.67
C THR A 15 10.52 18.56 5.46
N PRO A 16 11.30 19.65 5.45
CA PRO A 16 10.87 20.90 6.10
C PRO A 16 9.57 21.48 5.54
N ASN A 17 9.19 21.08 4.32
CA ASN A 17 7.99 21.59 3.65
C ASN A 17 6.76 20.69 3.87
N LEU A 18 6.85 19.71 4.78
CA LEU A 18 5.76 18.76 5.02
C LEU A 18 4.51 19.46 5.50
N ASP A 19 3.41 19.24 4.80
CA ASP A 19 2.08 19.67 5.19
C ASP A 19 1.27 18.44 5.58
N ARG A 20 1.10 18.24 6.88
CA ARG A 20 0.41 17.06 7.41
C ARG A 20 -1.05 17.00 6.99
N GLU A 21 -1.72 18.14 6.91
CA GLU A 21 -3.13 18.17 6.48
C GLU A 21 -3.25 17.76 5.01
N ALA A 22 -2.31 18.16 4.17
CA ALA A 22 -2.29 17.75 2.77
C ALA A 22 -2.03 16.25 2.63
N VAL A 23 -1.20 15.66 3.49
CA VAL A 23 -1.01 14.20 3.54
C VAL A 23 -2.32 13.51 3.87
N LEU A 24 -3.01 13.94 4.91
CA LEU A 24 -4.29 13.37 5.32
C LEU A 24 -5.34 13.53 4.21
N ALA A 25 -5.36 14.67 3.53
CA ALA A 25 -6.29 14.91 2.42
C ALA A 25 -6.02 13.95 1.26
N ALA A 26 -4.75 13.70 0.92
CA ALA A 26 -4.38 12.76 -0.13
C ALA A 26 -4.85 11.33 0.19
N VAL A 27 -4.65 10.90 1.44
CA VAL A 27 -5.10 9.59 1.90
C VAL A 27 -6.63 9.48 1.85
N LYS A 28 -7.33 10.48 2.35
CA LYS A 28 -8.80 10.50 2.34
C LYS A 28 -9.37 10.49 0.93
N THR A 29 -8.73 11.20 0.01
CA THR A 29 -9.16 11.20 -1.38
C THR A 29 -9.04 9.81 -1.99
N ALA A 30 -7.94 9.11 -1.72
CA ALA A 30 -7.76 7.73 -2.18
C ALA A 30 -8.81 6.80 -1.57
N GLU A 31 -9.04 6.93 -0.26
CA GLU A 31 -10.05 6.12 0.42
C GLU A 31 -11.46 6.36 -0.12
N GLY A 32 -11.78 7.60 -0.48
CA GLY A 32 -13.03 7.96 -1.11
C GLY A 32 -13.18 7.41 -2.53
N ALA A 33 -12.09 6.96 -3.14
CA ALA A 33 -12.08 6.32 -4.46
C ALA A 33 -11.88 4.81 -4.37
N ASP A 34 -12.36 4.20 -3.29
CA ASP A 34 -12.31 2.76 -3.02
C ASP A 34 -10.89 2.19 -2.92
N CYS A 35 -9.96 2.99 -2.43
CA CYS A 35 -8.60 2.56 -2.16
C CYS A 35 -8.43 2.34 -0.66
N GLN A 36 -7.83 1.22 -0.28
CA GLN A 36 -7.48 0.96 1.11
C GLN A 36 -6.06 1.46 1.35
N VAL A 37 -5.85 2.26 2.38
CA VAL A 37 -4.54 2.83 2.68
C VAL A 37 -4.17 2.56 4.13
N ILE A 38 -3.00 1.96 4.33
CA ILE A 38 -2.36 1.87 5.64
C ILE A 38 -1.25 2.92 5.68
N THR A 39 -1.19 3.67 6.77
CA THR A 39 -0.09 4.59 7.05
C THR A 39 0.64 4.07 8.28
N ALA A 40 1.93 3.85 8.16
CA ALA A 40 2.74 3.28 9.23
C ALA A 40 3.93 4.17 9.55
N ALA A 41 4.16 4.41 10.85
CA ALA A 41 5.39 5.03 11.31
C ALA A 41 6.51 4.00 11.22
N MET A 42 7.62 4.39 10.63
CA MET A 42 8.73 3.46 10.38
C MET A 42 9.86 3.66 11.37
N LEU A 43 10.41 2.55 11.81
CA LEU A 43 11.59 2.54 12.66
C LEU A 43 12.84 2.47 11.78
N GLY A 44 13.85 3.21 12.17
CA GLY A 44 15.15 3.23 11.46
C GLY A 44 15.32 4.48 10.61
N HIS A 45 16.46 4.57 9.95
CA HIS A 45 16.85 5.81 9.26
C HIS A 45 16.50 5.85 7.76
N LYS A 46 16.04 4.75 7.20
CA LYS A 46 15.79 4.67 5.75
C LYS A 46 14.56 5.45 5.33
N CYS A 47 13.56 5.49 6.18
CA CYS A 47 12.36 6.29 5.94
C CYS A 47 11.64 6.57 7.26
N ASP A 48 10.74 7.53 7.23
CA ASP A 48 9.97 7.94 8.42
C ASP A 48 8.56 7.37 8.42
N VAL A 49 7.98 7.21 7.25
CA VAL A 49 6.59 6.76 7.09
C VAL A 49 6.47 5.87 5.87
N ALA A 50 5.63 4.87 5.98
CA ALA A 50 5.29 4.01 4.85
C ALA A 50 3.79 4.05 4.61
N PHE A 51 3.42 3.96 3.35
CA PHE A 51 2.03 3.84 2.92
C PHE A 51 1.90 2.56 2.11
N MET A 52 0.93 1.74 2.48
CA MET A 52 0.54 0.58 1.68
C MET A 52 -0.86 0.83 1.18
N ALA A 53 -1.05 0.84 -0.12
CA ALA A 53 -2.35 1.12 -0.72
C ALA A 53 -2.75 0.01 -1.67
N LEU A 54 -4.00 -0.44 -1.54
CA LEU A 54 -4.60 -1.45 -2.38
C LEU A 54 -5.79 -0.84 -3.10
N CYS A 55 -5.82 -0.98 -4.42
CA CYS A 55 -6.86 -0.38 -5.23
C CYS A 55 -7.07 -1.19 -6.52
N ALA A 56 -8.28 -1.20 -7.03
CA ALA A 56 -8.57 -1.81 -8.32
C ALA A 56 -8.04 -0.97 -9.49
N ASP A 57 -7.83 0.32 -9.27
CA ASP A 57 -7.43 1.27 -10.31
C ASP A 57 -6.04 1.86 -10.03
N TRP A 58 -5.09 1.55 -10.91
CA TRP A 58 -3.74 2.09 -10.84
C TRP A 58 -3.70 3.62 -10.82
N ARG A 59 -4.65 4.27 -11.47
CA ARG A 59 -4.70 5.73 -11.53
C ARG A 59 -4.94 6.34 -10.16
N THR A 60 -5.74 5.68 -9.33
CA THR A 60 -5.96 6.12 -7.94
C THR A 60 -4.66 6.05 -7.14
N LEU A 61 -3.89 4.99 -7.32
CA LEU A 61 -2.58 4.87 -6.67
C LEU A 61 -1.62 5.95 -7.15
N ARG A 62 -1.64 6.26 -8.44
CA ARG A 62 -0.80 7.33 -8.98
C ARG A 62 -1.18 8.70 -8.40
N THR A 63 -2.46 8.96 -8.28
CA THR A 63 -2.97 10.21 -7.69
C THR A 63 -2.54 10.32 -6.22
N LEU A 64 -2.63 9.23 -5.47
CA LEU A 64 -2.18 9.18 -4.08
C LEU A 64 -0.68 9.53 -4.00
N GLN A 65 0.13 8.88 -4.81
CA GLN A 65 1.58 9.13 -4.83
C GLN A 65 1.89 10.60 -5.11
N THR A 66 1.25 11.17 -6.11
CA THR A 66 1.45 12.58 -6.48
C THR A 66 1.02 13.50 -5.33
N GLY A 67 -0.13 13.22 -4.72
CA GLY A 67 -0.62 14.03 -3.59
C GLY A 67 0.31 14.00 -2.39
N LEU A 68 0.89 12.84 -2.09
CA LEU A 68 1.85 12.69 -1.00
C LEU A 68 3.15 13.46 -1.29
N ALA A 69 3.65 13.37 -2.51
CA ALA A 69 4.84 14.13 -2.90
C ALA A 69 4.59 15.64 -2.85
N ASP A 70 3.44 16.09 -3.34
CA ASP A 70 3.06 17.51 -3.32
C ASP A 70 2.88 18.01 -1.88
N ALA A 71 2.52 17.13 -0.96
CA ALA A 71 2.38 17.47 0.45
C ALA A 71 3.71 17.62 1.18
N GLY A 72 4.83 17.42 0.48
CA GLY A 72 6.16 17.61 1.04
C GLY A 72 6.83 16.34 1.55
N LEU A 73 6.33 15.17 1.17
CA LEU A 73 7.02 13.92 1.45
C LEU A 73 8.03 13.60 0.35
N ASP A 74 9.23 13.22 0.76
CA ASP A 74 10.26 12.71 -0.16
C ASP A 74 10.11 11.19 -0.25
N ILE A 75 9.60 10.72 -1.39
CA ILE A 75 9.42 9.29 -1.61
C ILE A 75 10.76 8.68 -1.94
N ALA A 76 11.33 7.98 -0.97
CA ALA A 76 12.68 7.45 -1.04
C ALA A 76 12.74 6.06 -1.69
N ASP A 77 11.68 5.29 -1.62
CA ASP A 77 11.62 3.95 -2.19
C ASP A 77 10.17 3.54 -2.43
N SER A 78 9.97 2.59 -3.32
CA SER A 78 8.63 2.10 -3.62
C SER A 78 8.67 0.69 -4.18
N TYR A 79 7.55 -0.01 -4.02
CA TYR A 79 7.32 -1.32 -4.63
C TYR A 79 5.91 -1.34 -5.19
N VAL A 80 5.80 -1.75 -6.44
CA VAL A 80 4.52 -1.85 -7.14
C VAL A 80 4.27 -3.32 -7.42
N SER A 81 3.09 -3.79 -7.06
CA SER A 81 2.75 -5.21 -7.20
C SER A 81 1.26 -5.39 -7.44
N ILE A 82 0.86 -6.62 -7.56
CA ILE A 82 -0.56 -7.00 -7.61
C ILE A 82 -0.78 -8.11 -6.59
N THR A 83 -2.00 -8.19 -6.08
CA THR A 83 -2.39 -9.37 -5.31
C THR A 83 -2.64 -10.50 -6.31
N GLU A 84 -2.10 -11.66 -6.02
CA GLU A 84 -2.32 -12.83 -6.84
C GLU A 84 -2.32 -14.10 -6.01
N VAL A 85 -2.84 -15.16 -6.58
CA VAL A 85 -2.90 -16.45 -5.95
C VAL A 85 -1.89 -17.36 -6.63
N SER A 86 -1.02 -17.99 -5.83
CA SER A 86 -0.05 -18.93 -6.36
C SER A 86 -0.75 -20.19 -6.87
N GLU A 87 -0.08 -20.93 -7.75
CA GLU A 87 -0.60 -22.20 -8.26
C GLU A 87 -0.90 -23.20 -7.15
N TYR A 88 -0.12 -23.17 -6.07
CA TYR A 88 -0.33 -24.02 -4.91
C TYR A 88 -1.64 -23.74 -4.18
N ALA A 89 -2.18 -22.54 -4.35
CA ALA A 89 -3.39 -22.12 -3.67
C ALA A 89 -4.67 -22.43 -4.46
N LYS A 90 -4.58 -22.92 -5.69
CA LYS A 90 -5.76 -23.18 -6.54
C LYS A 90 -6.75 -24.16 -5.93
N ALA A 91 -6.29 -25.08 -5.08
CA ALA A 91 -7.14 -26.04 -4.39
C ALA A 91 -7.80 -25.51 -3.14
N MET A 92 -7.56 -24.25 -2.77
CA MET A 92 -8.14 -23.63 -1.58
C MET A 92 -9.61 -23.32 -1.79
N PRO A 93 -10.42 -23.28 -0.70
CA PRO A 93 -11.78 -22.80 -0.78
C PRO A 93 -11.85 -21.40 -1.36
N GLU A 94 -12.92 -21.10 -2.07
CA GLU A 94 -13.10 -19.81 -2.75
C GLU A 94 -12.98 -18.63 -1.81
N GLU A 95 -13.48 -18.75 -0.58
CA GLU A 95 -13.37 -17.68 0.44
C GLU A 95 -11.91 -17.33 0.75
N MET A 96 -11.05 -18.34 0.85
CA MET A 96 -9.63 -18.13 1.13
C MET A 96 -8.93 -17.50 -0.06
N LEU A 97 -9.33 -17.87 -1.29
CA LEU A 97 -8.79 -17.26 -2.50
C LEU A 97 -9.18 -15.79 -2.58
N ARG A 98 -10.42 -15.45 -2.26
CA ARG A 98 -10.87 -14.06 -2.23
C ARG A 98 -10.11 -13.24 -1.20
N ALA A 99 -9.90 -13.79 -0.01
CA ALA A 99 -9.16 -13.09 1.04
C ALA A 99 -7.73 -12.78 0.62
N ARG A 100 -7.16 -13.56 -0.28
CA ARG A 100 -5.81 -13.30 -0.81
C ARG A 100 -5.81 -12.33 -1.98
N LEU A 101 -6.84 -12.37 -2.83
CA LEU A 101 -6.94 -11.49 -3.99
C LEU A 101 -7.45 -10.10 -3.63
N THR A 102 -8.41 -10.04 -2.71
CA THR A 102 -9.04 -8.78 -2.32
C THR A 102 -9.09 -8.66 -0.80
N PRO A 103 -7.91 -8.58 -0.16
CA PRO A 103 -7.86 -8.50 1.31
C PRO A 103 -8.42 -7.16 1.82
N THR A 104 -8.89 -7.19 3.07
CA THR A 104 -9.21 -5.97 3.81
C THR A 104 -8.03 -5.65 4.73
N ILE A 105 -7.52 -4.44 4.66
CA ILE A 105 -6.36 -4.00 5.43
C ILE A 105 -6.70 -2.76 6.27
N PRO A 106 -6.08 -2.62 7.46
CA PRO A 106 -5.30 -3.66 8.15
C PRO A 106 -6.22 -4.75 8.69
N PRO A 107 -5.72 -5.98 8.89
CA PRO A 107 -6.48 -7.00 9.59
C PRO A 107 -6.79 -6.53 11.01
N GLU A 108 -7.98 -6.82 11.48
CA GLU A 108 -8.43 -6.37 12.79
C GLU A 108 -7.49 -6.88 13.89
N GLY A 109 -7.13 -5.97 14.79
CA GLY A 109 -6.26 -6.30 15.93
C GLY A 109 -4.78 -6.31 15.63
N LEU A 110 -4.36 -6.16 14.38
CA LEU A 110 -2.95 -6.11 14.00
C LEU A 110 -2.51 -4.66 13.83
N ASN A 111 -1.55 -4.24 14.64
CA ASN A 111 -1.08 -2.86 14.67
C ASN A 111 0.41 -2.70 14.40
N ALA A 112 1.08 -3.77 13.97
CA ALA A 112 2.48 -3.73 13.57
C ALA A 112 2.57 -3.98 12.07
N PHE A 113 3.38 -3.16 11.38
CA PHE A 113 3.63 -3.29 9.94
C PHE A 113 5.05 -3.78 9.72
N CYS A 114 5.16 -4.92 9.04
CA CYS A 114 6.44 -5.49 8.63
C CYS A 114 6.46 -5.64 7.11
N PHE A 115 7.51 -5.14 6.50
CA PHE A 115 7.70 -5.27 5.06
C PHE A 115 9.08 -5.80 4.76
N TYR A 116 9.15 -6.85 3.97
CA TYR A 116 10.41 -7.39 3.49
C TYR A 116 10.19 -8.01 2.10
N PRO A 117 10.83 -7.47 1.08
CA PRO A 117 10.74 -8.06 -0.25
C PRO A 117 11.54 -9.35 -0.30
N MET A 118 11.00 -10.33 -1.00
CA MET A 118 11.67 -11.61 -1.21
C MET A 118 11.74 -11.90 -2.69
N SER A 119 12.86 -12.47 -3.11
CA SER A 119 12.99 -12.95 -4.48
C SER A 119 13.35 -14.43 -4.46
N LYS A 120 12.80 -15.16 -5.42
CA LYS A 120 13.14 -16.56 -5.59
C LYS A 120 14.52 -16.70 -6.22
N LYS A 121 15.34 -17.55 -5.63
CA LYS A 121 16.57 -17.97 -6.23
C LYS A 121 16.26 -18.92 -7.38
N ARG A 122 16.72 -18.60 -8.54
CA ARG A 122 16.57 -19.47 -9.72
C ARG A 122 17.61 -20.58 -9.73
#